data_21df3c0cdb9faea2b8800dea226af441
#
_entry.id   21df3c0cdb9faea2b8800dea226af441
#
_cell.length_a   1.000
_cell.length_b   1.000
_cell.length_c   1.000
_cell.angle_alpha   90.00
_cell.angle_beta   90.00
_cell.angle_gamma   90.00
#
_symmetry.space_group_name_H-M   'P 1'
#
loop_
_entity.id
_entity.type
_entity.pdbx_description
1 polymer ?
#
loop_
_entity_poly.entity_id
_entity_poly.type
_entity_poly.pdbx_seq_one_letter_code
_entity_poly.pdbx_strand_id
1 'polypeptide(L)'
;MAVNGRGLAWASALILVALPGGVGAQSPKIGKPRPAPRTAPNIPPLPPAVLDNRLAIGGEDLKARKVETRLTVEVLVNGRGPYHFLVDSGADTSVVGLRIARAMNLPMVSPAILNSMTARNLVDRVRVDLTVGPTTIRDLEVPALREQDLGGQGMIGIDALVQQRLMMDFEQRVIKVEDATKPPIPLPGEIVVVAKRRRGQLILTHVSAAGVPLDAVIDTGSQITIGNLALRDRLIRGNREKFVTIPVTGVTGATLDLQLARIGELRLGSVTLRNVPIAFADVPPFALFGISKEPALLLGTDLLDTFRRVSLDFRARKVRFQLRRCGSTAVTISTSSSYWSTRISSGEDNEVCRR
;
A
#
# COMPACT_ATOMS: atom_id res chain seq x y z
N MET A 1 46.22 -76.66 -55.99
CA MET A 1 44.87 -76.37 -56.50
C MET A 1 44.33 -75.14 -55.82
N ALA A 2 44.18 -74.10 -56.57
CA ALA A 2 43.77 -72.74 -56.05
C ALA A 2 42.26 -72.65 -56.08
N VAL A 3 41.67 -72.03 -55.08
CA VAL A 3 40.28 -71.51 -55.16
C VAL A 3 40.30 -70.10 -54.55
N ASN A 4 40.00 -69.14 -55.41
CA ASN A 4 39.81 -67.75 -55.13
C ASN A 4 38.46 -67.50 -54.38
N GLY A 5 38.48 -66.81 -53.29
CA GLY A 5 37.29 -66.25 -52.62
C GLY A 5 37.34 -64.74 -52.60
N ARG A 6 36.51 -64.09 -53.42
CA ARG A 6 36.33 -62.63 -53.44
C ARG A 6 35.47 -62.21 -52.22
N GLY A 7 36.02 -61.46 -51.35
CA GLY A 7 35.27 -60.84 -50.28
C GLY A 7 34.59 -59.57 -50.77
N LEU A 8 33.23 -59.44 -50.59
CA LEU A 8 32.47 -58.24 -50.78
C LEU A 8 32.62 -57.34 -49.53
N ALA A 9 33.14 -56.14 -49.75
CA ALA A 9 33.12 -55.10 -48.73
C ALA A 9 31.76 -54.37 -48.66
N TRP A 10 31.08 -54.52 -47.55
CA TRP A 10 29.87 -53.72 -47.26
C TRP A 10 30.31 -52.40 -46.65
N ALA A 11 30.10 -51.30 -47.38
CA ALA A 11 30.25 -49.92 -46.82
C ALA A 11 28.99 -49.58 -46.06
N SER A 12 29.08 -49.53 -44.71
CA SER A 12 28.00 -49.03 -43.84
C SER A 12 28.06 -47.54 -43.88
N ALA A 13 27.12 -46.87 -44.53
CA ALA A 13 26.92 -45.42 -44.44
C ALA A 13 26.27 -45.09 -43.10
N LEU A 14 27.04 -44.45 -42.21
CA LEU A 14 26.48 -43.83 -41.00
C LEU A 14 25.72 -42.56 -41.40
N ILE A 15 24.41 -42.63 -41.37
CA ILE A 15 23.54 -41.42 -41.48
C ILE A 15 23.56 -40.74 -40.11
N LEU A 16 24.30 -39.65 -40.01
CA LEU A 16 24.25 -38.75 -38.86
C LEU A 16 22.93 -37.95 -38.93
N VAL A 17 21.91 -38.39 -38.18
CA VAL A 17 20.69 -37.63 -37.98
C VAL A 17 21.02 -36.48 -37.01
N ALA A 18 21.22 -35.28 -37.53
CA ALA A 18 21.28 -34.08 -36.73
C ALA A 18 19.90 -33.84 -36.08
N LEU A 19 19.79 -34.11 -34.79
CA LEU A 19 18.63 -33.67 -34.00
C LEU A 19 18.57 -32.15 -34.04
N PRO A 20 17.41 -31.51 -34.35
CA PRO A 20 17.29 -30.09 -34.29
C PRO A 20 17.56 -29.66 -32.83
N GLY A 21 18.52 -28.77 -32.64
CA GLY A 21 18.86 -28.22 -31.35
C GLY A 21 17.61 -27.72 -30.63
N GLY A 22 17.41 -28.26 -29.45
CA GLY A 22 16.29 -27.84 -28.59
C GLY A 22 16.31 -26.33 -28.44
N VAL A 23 15.26 -25.69 -28.90
CA VAL A 23 14.98 -24.28 -28.55
C VAL A 23 14.84 -24.29 -27.03
N GLY A 24 15.88 -23.87 -26.33
CA GLY A 24 15.86 -23.70 -24.89
C GLY A 24 14.71 -22.74 -24.56
N ALA A 25 13.66 -23.26 -23.98
CA ALA A 25 12.57 -22.44 -23.47
C ALA A 25 13.18 -21.46 -22.44
N GLN A 26 13.41 -20.22 -22.87
CA GLN A 26 13.85 -19.18 -21.94
C GLN A 26 12.75 -19.01 -20.89
N SER A 27 13.13 -19.19 -19.64
CA SER A 27 12.20 -18.93 -18.52
C SER A 27 11.57 -17.54 -18.70
N PRO A 28 10.25 -17.40 -18.56
CA PRO A 28 9.58 -16.12 -18.74
C PRO A 28 10.19 -15.08 -17.80
N LYS A 29 10.57 -13.93 -18.35
CA LYS A 29 11.16 -12.82 -17.57
C LYS A 29 10.07 -11.92 -17.04
N ILE A 30 10.11 -11.63 -15.74
CA ILE A 30 9.21 -10.66 -15.11
C ILE A 30 9.41 -9.29 -15.79
N GLY A 31 8.34 -8.74 -16.37
CA GLY A 31 8.33 -7.50 -17.13
C GLY A 31 7.91 -6.28 -16.31
N LYS A 32 7.89 -5.12 -16.95
CA LYS A 32 7.31 -3.90 -16.40
C LYS A 32 5.78 -3.97 -16.49
N PRO A 33 5.04 -3.25 -15.60
CA PRO A 33 3.60 -3.09 -15.73
C PRO A 33 3.22 -2.59 -17.13
N ARG A 34 2.16 -3.15 -17.70
CA ARG A 34 1.64 -2.81 -19.03
C ARG A 34 0.22 -2.27 -18.89
N PRO A 35 -0.23 -1.32 -19.71
CA PRO A 35 -1.62 -0.90 -19.70
C PRO A 35 -2.56 -2.10 -19.76
N ALA A 36 -3.60 -2.13 -18.95
CA ALA A 36 -4.58 -3.21 -18.99
C ALA A 36 -5.36 -3.17 -20.30
N PRO A 37 -5.56 -4.31 -20.98
CA PRO A 37 -6.38 -4.36 -22.18
C PRO A 37 -7.79 -3.84 -21.88
N ARG A 38 -8.37 -3.07 -22.82
CA ARG A 38 -9.75 -2.57 -22.68
C ARG A 38 -10.79 -3.70 -22.71
N THR A 39 -10.45 -4.79 -23.38
CA THR A 39 -11.29 -5.98 -23.60
C THR A 39 -10.48 -7.25 -23.30
N ALA A 40 -10.24 -7.53 -22.04
CA ALA A 40 -9.65 -8.81 -21.65
C ALA A 40 -10.59 -9.50 -20.65
N PRO A 41 -11.59 -10.25 -21.12
CA PRO A 41 -12.57 -10.88 -20.24
C PRO A 41 -11.96 -11.93 -19.30
N ASN A 42 -10.75 -12.42 -19.58
CA ASN A 42 -10.15 -13.56 -18.88
C ASN A 42 -8.98 -13.21 -17.94
N ILE A 43 -8.64 -11.93 -17.76
CA ILE A 43 -7.62 -11.54 -16.77
C ILE A 43 -8.33 -10.93 -15.56
N PRO A 44 -8.47 -11.65 -14.45
CA PRO A 44 -9.16 -11.14 -13.28
C PRO A 44 -8.38 -9.99 -12.63
N PRO A 45 -9.05 -9.05 -11.96
CA PRO A 45 -8.38 -8.15 -11.02
C PRO A 45 -7.77 -8.98 -9.90
N LEU A 46 -6.82 -8.37 -9.16
CA LEU A 46 -6.33 -8.99 -7.94
C LEU A 46 -7.50 -9.24 -6.98
N PRO A 47 -7.55 -10.41 -6.34
CA PRO A 47 -8.62 -10.71 -5.39
C PRO A 47 -8.58 -9.70 -4.22
N PRO A 48 -9.74 -9.40 -3.61
CA PRO A 48 -9.75 -8.64 -2.37
C PRO A 48 -9.04 -9.43 -1.27
N ALA A 49 -8.48 -8.71 -0.29
CA ALA A 49 -7.86 -9.33 0.88
C ALA A 49 -8.83 -10.30 1.59
N VAL A 50 -8.37 -11.50 1.83
CA VAL A 50 -9.12 -12.54 2.55
C VAL A 50 -8.61 -12.61 3.98
N LEU A 51 -9.55 -12.68 4.94
CA LEU A 51 -9.24 -12.90 6.34
C LEU A 51 -8.69 -14.31 6.55
N ASP A 52 -7.40 -14.45 6.85
CA ASP A 52 -6.84 -15.71 7.35
C ASP A 52 -6.84 -15.72 8.89
N ASN A 53 -7.74 -16.48 9.47
CA ASN A 53 -7.88 -16.59 10.94
C ASN A 53 -6.68 -17.28 11.63
N ARG A 54 -5.74 -17.82 10.88
CA ARG A 54 -4.55 -18.52 11.39
C ARG A 54 -3.34 -17.61 11.55
N LEU A 55 -3.40 -16.39 11.01
CA LEU A 55 -2.32 -15.41 11.06
C LEU A 55 -2.45 -14.54 12.33
N ALA A 56 -2.04 -15.04 13.47
CA ALA A 56 -1.89 -14.24 14.67
C ALA A 56 -0.41 -13.89 14.85
N ILE A 57 -0.05 -12.63 14.60
CA ILE A 57 1.27 -12.09 14.94
C ILE A 57 1.19 -11.60 16.40
N GLY A 58 1.92 -12.23 17.30
CA GLY A 58 1.91 -11.85 18.70
C GLY A 58 2.68 -10.55 18.95
N GLY A 59 1.98 -9.49 19.33
CA GLY A 59 2.38 -8.25 19.99
C GLY A 59 3.84 -7.78 19.97
N GLU A 60 4.59 -7.96 18.87
CA GLU A 60 5.98 -7.55 18.80
C GLU A 60 6.15 -6.14 18.22
N ASP A 61 7.11 -5.41 18.79
CA ASP A 61 7.51 -4.11 18.30
C ASP A 61 8.51 -4.29 17.15
N LEU A 62 8.10 -3.94 15.95
CA LEU A 62 8.95 -3.96 14.76
C LEU A 62 9.62 -2.58 14.59
N LYS A 63 10.95 -2.56 14.48
CA LYS A 63 11.64 -1.32 14.14
C LYS A 63 11.21 -0.85 12.76
N ALA A 64 10.77 0.40 12.66
CA ALA A 64 10.35 1.00 11.43
C ALA A 64 11.31 2.12 11.00
N ARG A 65 11.54 2.22 9.71
CA ARG A 65 12.26 3.33 9.09
C ARG A 65 11.27 4.21 8.36
N LYS A 66 11.33 5.51 8.59
CA LYS A 66 10.53 6.49 7.86
C LYS A 66 11.17 6.74 6.49
N VAL A 67 10.39 6.58 5.43
CA VAL A 67 10.74 6.99 4.06
C VAL A 67 9.76 8.09 3.68
N GLU A 68 10.24 9.33 3.71
CA GLU A 68 9.40 10.53 3.67
C GLU A 68 8.39 10.50 4.82
N THR A 69 7.09 10.31 4.55
CA THR A 69 6.04 10.18 5.58
C THR A 69 5.61 8.74 5.85
N ARG A 70 6.04 7.75 5.03
CA ARG A 70 5.66 6.34 5.16
C ARG A 70 6.61 5.56 6.07
N LEU A 71 6.09 4.51 6.68
CA LEU A 71 6.87 3.61 7.53
C LEU A 71 7.18 2.31 6.79
N THR A 72 8.40 1.81 6.98
CA THR A 72 8.85 0.51 6.46
C THR A 72 9.18 -0.43 7.60
N VAL A 73 9.01 -1.72 7.37
CA VAL A 73 9.40 -2.81 8.27
C VAL A 73 10.38 -3.74 7.59
N GLU A 74 11.17 -4.46 8.39
CA GLU A 74 12.04 -5.51 7.91
C GLU A 74 11.24 -6.77 7.59
N VAL A 75 11.46 -7.33 6.40
CA VAL A 75 10.77 -8.52 5.89
C VAL A 75 11.80 -9.49 5.31
N LEU A 76 11.66 -10.78 5.64
CA LEU A 76 12.38 -11.82 4.92
C LEU A 76 11.51 -12.31 3.77
N VAL A 77 12.13 -12.47 2.60
CA VAL A 77 11.51 -13.03 1.40
C VAL A 77 12.10 -14.42 1.18
N ASN A 78 11.27 -15.46 1.28
CA ASN A 78 11.72 -16.88 1.26
C ASN A 78 12.90 -17.12 2.22
N GLY A 79 12.84 -16.55 3.42
CA GLY A 79 13.87 -16.65 4.46
C GLY A 79 15.14 -15.84 4.21
N ARG A 80 15.22 -15.03 3.15
CA ARG A 80 16.38 -14.16 2.84
C ARG A 80 16.05 -12.70 3.09
N GLY A 81 17.02 -11.92 3.50
CA GLY A 81 16.88 -10.48 3.80
C GLY A 81 17.76 -10.08 4.98
N PRO A 82 17.37 -9.08 5.80
CA PRO A 82 16.09 -8.37 5.74
C PRO A 82 15.98 -7.38 4.59
N TYR A 83 14.77 -7.22 4.06
CA TYR A 83 14.38 -6.20 3.09
C TYR A 83 13.42 -5.21 3.75
N HIS A 84 13.43 -3.94 3.30
CA HIS A 84 12.56 -2.90 3.85
C HIS A 84 11.28 -2.77 3.01
N PHE A 85 10.16 -3.24 3.55
CA PHE A 85 8.85 -3.16 2.91
C PHE A 85 8.01 -2.05 3.52
N LEU A 86 7.30 -1.31 2.68
CA LEU A 86 6.29 -0.34 3.12
C LEU A 86 5.11 -1.09 3.75
N VAL A 87 4.44 -0.44 4.69
CA VAL A 87 3.17 -0.93 5.24
C VAL A 87 2.04 -0.13 4.63
N ASP A 88 1.15 -0.82 3.92
CA ASP A 88 0.08 -0.20 3.13
C ASP A 88 -1.29 -0.78 3.52
N SER A 89 -2.04 -0.03 4.32
CA SER A 89 -3.40 -0.39 4.69
C SER A 89 -4.44 -0.10 3.59
N GLY A 90 -4.05 0.56 2.52
CA GLY A 90 -4.85 0.81 1.32
C GLY A 90 -4.72 -0.29 0.26
N ALA A 91 -3.69 -1.12 0.33
CA ALA A 91 -3.45 -2.19 -0.63
C ALA A 91 -4.13 -3.50 -0.25
N ASP A 92 -4.89 -4.10 -1.17
CA ASP A 92 -5.53 -5.41 -0.96
C ASP A 92 -4.50 -6.55 -0.93
N THR A 93 -3.33 -6.37 -1.55
CA THR A 93 -2.28 -7.39 -1.67
C THR A 93 -0.90 -6.81 -1.43
N SER A 94 -0.03 -7.65 -0.85
CA SER A 94 1.40 -7.38 -0.73
C SER A 94 2.08 -7.35 -2.10
N VAL A 95 3.26 -6.73 -2.17
CA VAL A 95 4.04 -6.56 -3.40
C VAL A 95 5.51 -6.83 -3.10
N VAL A 96 6.19 -7.55 -3.98
CA VAL A 96 7.64 -7.75 -3.91
C VAL A 96 8.36 -6.86 -4.92
N GLY A 97 9.56 -6.39 -4.55
CA GLY A 97 10.41 -5.63 -5.46
C GLY A 97 10.88 -6.48 -6.64
N LEU A 98 10.87 -5.88 -7.83
CA LEU A 98 11.23 -6.56 -9.07
C LEU A 98 12.68 -7.08 -9.06
N ARG A 99 13.61 -6.35 -8.41
CA ARG A 99 15.01 -6.79 -8.28
C ARG A 99 15.10 -8.02 -7.39
N ILE A 100 14.36 -8.05 -6.26
CA ILE A 100 14.28 -9.20 -5.36
C ILE A 100 13.72 -10.39 -6.11
N ALA A 101 12.58 -10.21 -6.77
CA ALA A 101 11.91 -11.28 -7.52
C ALA A 101 12.83 -11.90 -8.58
N ARG A 102 13.60 -11.09 -9.31
CA ARG A 102 14.57 -11.55 -10.30
C ARG A 102 15.79 -12.19 -9.69
N ALA A 103 16.39 -11.58 -8.66
CA ALA A 103 17.60 -12.09 -8.01
C ALA A 103 17.37 -13.44 -7.33
N MET A 104 16.15 -13.70 -6.88
CA MET A 104 15.76 -14.94 -6.23
C MET A 104 15.09 -15.94 -7.18
N ASN A 105 14.92 -15.60 -8.48
CA ASN A 105 14.21 -16.42 -9.47
C ASN A 105 12.86 -16.90 -8.93
N LEU A 106 12.05 -15.98 -8.36
CA LEU A 106 10.76 -16.35 -7.78
C LEU A 106 9.84 -16.95 -8.83
N PRO A 107 9.10 -18.03 -8.52
CA PRO A 107 8.20 -18.69 -9.47
C PRO A 107 7.14 -17.72 -9.97
N MET A 108 7.02 -17.57 -11.29
CA MET A 108 5.96 -16.77 -11.90
C MET A 108 4.62 -17.50 -11.83
N VAL A 109 3.57 -16.74 -11.61
CA VAL A 109 2.17 -17.19 -11.67
C VAL A 109 1.40 -16.37 -12.70
N SER A 110 0.12 -16.69 -12.90
CA SER A 110 -0.72 -15.97 -13.86
C SER A 110 -0.73 -14.46 -13.59
N PRO A 111 -0.55 -13.61 -14.61
CA PRO A 111 -0.62 -12.17 -14.45
C PRO A 111 -2.02 -11.74 -14.02
N ALA A 112 -2.12 -10.56 -13.40
CA ALA A 112 -3.38 -9.99 -12.96
C ALA A 112 -3.46 -8.49 -13.25
N ILE A 113 -4.67 -7.94 -13.18
CA ILE A 113 -4.90 -6.51 -13.29
C ILE A 113 -4.75 -5.87 -11.92
N LEU A 114 -3.77 -4.96 -11.80
CA LEU A 114 -3.56 -4.12 -10.64
C LEU A 114 -4.24 -2.76 -10.86
N ASN A 115 -5.12 -2.38 -9.95
CA ASN A 115 -5.69 -1.04 -9.88
C ASN A 115 -4.87 -0.23 -8.89
N SER A 116 -3.92 0.56 -9.40
CA SER A 116 -3.15 1.50 -8.59
C SER A 116 -3.86 2.85 -8.50
N MET A 117 -3.30 3.76 -7.71
CA MET A 117 -3.81 5.12 -7.57
C MET A 117 -3.83 5.90 -8.90
N THR A 118 -2.84 5.66 -9.77
CA THR A 118 -2.64 6.44 -11.00
C THR A 118 -3.08 5.73 -12.27
N ALA A 119 -3.23 4.39 -12.24
CA ALA A 119 -3.51 3.63 -13.45
C ALA A 119 -4.06 2.22 -13.17
N ARG A 120 -4.62 1.64 -14.21
CA ARG A 120 -5.00 0.22 -14.27
C ARG A 120 -4.04 -0.52 -15.17
N ASN A 121 -3.24 -1.42 -14.60
CA ASN A 121 -2.15 -2.09 -15.29
C ASN A 121 -2.25 -3.62 -15.20
N LEU A 122 -1.83 -4.30 -16.28
CA LEU A 122 -1.50 -5.72 -16.24
C LEU A 122 -0.11 -5.88 -15.63
N VAL A 123 0.01 -6.69 -14.58
CA VAL A 123 1.25 -6.92 -13.84
C VAL A 123 1.57 -8.40 -13.75
N ASP A 124 2.86 -8.70 -13.82
CA ASP A 124 3.35 -10.04 -13.57
C ASP A 124 3.34 -10.31 -12.07
N ARG A 125 2.96 -11.54 -11.68
CA ARG A 125 2.94 -11.98 -10.29
C ARG A 125 3.91 -13.11 -10.07
N VAL A 126 4.35 -13.22 -8.83
CA VAL A 126 5.24 -14.29 -8.37
C VAL A 126 4.70 -14.90 -7.09
N ARG A 127 5.10 -16.13 -6.83
CA ARG A 127 4.80 -16.84 -5.59
C ARG A 127 5.93 -16.67 -4.60
N VAL A 128 5.59 -16.35 -3.35
CA VAL A 128 6.59 -15.97 -2.34
C VAL A 128 6.08 -16.21 -0.92
N ASP A 129 7.00 -16.57 -0.01
CA ASP A 129 6.78 -16.53 1.43
C ASP A 129 7.33 -15.22 1.99
N LEU A 130 6.53 -14.51 2.78
CA LEU A 130 6.93 -13.28 3.47
C LEU A 130 6.95 -13.50 4.97
N THR A 131 8.10 -13.21 5.63
CA THR A 131 8.23 -13.25 7.08
C THR A 131 8.32 -11.83 7.63
N VAL A 132 7.38 -11.46 8.50
CA VAL A 132 7.30 -10.17 9.18
C VAL A 132 7.33 -10.43 10.68
N GLY A 133 8.40 -10.03 11.35
CA GLY A 133 8.61 -10.41 12.75
C GLY A 133 8.58 -11.95 12.92
N PRO A 134 7.80 -12.48 13.86
CA PRO A 134 7.73 -13.93 14.11
C PRO A 134 6.84 -14.68 13.12
N THR A 135 6.09 -13.98 12.25
CA THR A 135 5.07 -14.61 11.41
C THR A 135 5.53 -14.77 9.98
N THR A 136 5.37 -15.97 9.44
CA THR A 136 5.58 -16.26 8.01
C THR A 136 4.24 -16.51 7.33
N ILE A 137 3.95 -15.69 6.35
CA ILE A 137 2.80 -15.84 5.45
C ILE A 137 3.31 -16.58 4.21
N ARG A 138 2.75 -17.76 3.97
CA ARG A 138 3.26 -18.66 2.93
C ARG A 138 2.42 -18.60 1.67
N ASP A 139 3.06 -18.96 0.57
CA ASP A 139 2.41 -19.20 -0.72
C ASP A 139 1.60 -18.01 -1.26
N LEU A 140 2.08 -16.78 -0.96
CA LEU A 140 1.46 -15.57 -1.47
C LEU A 140 1.73 -15.39 -2.96
N GLU A 141 0.70 -15.08 -3.72
CA GLU A 141 0.80 -14.69 -5.12
C GLU A 141 0.72 -13.18 -5.27
N VAL A 142 1.86 -12.52 -5.36
CA VAL A 142 1.99 -11.07 -5.27
C VAL A 142 2.54 -10.45 -6.56
N PRO A 143 2.15 -9.22 -6.92
CA PRO A 143 2.79 -8.46 -7.98
C PRO A 143 4.28 -8.25 -7.72
N ALA A 144 5.07 -8.22 -8.81
CA ALA A 144 6.47 -7.82 -8.78
C ALA A 144 6.61 -6.45 -9.46
N LEU A 145 6.91 -5.40 -8.67
CA LEU A 145 6.96 -4.01 -9.13
C LEU A 145 8.34 -3.38 -8.88
N ARG A 146 8.65 -2.31 -9.60
CA ARG A 146 9.95 -1.62 -9.45
C ARG A 146 10.03 -0.93 -8.10
N GLU A 147 11.13 -1.10 -7.38
CA GLU A 147 11.37 -0.54 -6.05
C GLU A 147 11.32 0.98 -6.04
N GLN A 148 11.81 1.62 -7.11
CA GLN A 148 11.76 3.08 -7.24
C GLN A 148 10.34 3.64 -7.37
N ASP A 149 9.41 2.88 -7.94
CA ASP A 149 8.01 3.28 -8.08
C ASP A 149 7.24 2.99 -6.78
N LEU A 150 7.62 1.93 -6.07
CA LEU A 150 7.09 1.61 -4.75
C LEU A 150 7.55 2.61 -3.67
N GLY A 151 8.79 3.10 -3.81
CA GLY A 151 9.47 3.85 -2.75
C GLY A 151 9.99 2.96 -1.61
N GLY A 152 10.10 1.66 -1.84
CA GLY A 152 10.61 0.64 -0.92
C GLY A 152 10.98 -0.63 -1.67
N GLN A 153 11.57 -1.61 -0.96
CA GLN A 153 11.96 -2.89 -1.57
C GLN A 153 10.78 -3.85 -1.77
N GLY A 154 9.60 -3.49 -1.26
CA GLY A 154 8.33 -4.17 -1.37
C GLY A 154 7.27 -3.44 -0.56
N MET A 155 6.09 -4.07 -0.43
CA MET A 155 4.95 -3.51 0.27
C MET A 155 4.17 -4.64 0.95
N ILE A 156 3.78 -4.45 2.19
CA ILE A 156 2.90 -5.33 2.96
C ILE A 156 1.49 -4.76 2.86
N GLY A 157 0.59 -5.52 2.27
CA GLY A 157 -0.83 -5.19 2.13
C GLY A 157 -1.71 -5.83 3.21
N ILE A 158 -3.01 -5.65 3.06
CA ILE A 158 -4.02 -6.17 4.00
C ILE A 158 -4.06 -7.70 4.03
N ASP A 159 -3.72 -8.38 2.92
CA ASP A 159 -3.59 -9.83 2.86
C ASP A 159 -2.70 -10.38 3.99
N ALA A 160 -1.71 -9.60 4.42
CA ALA A 160 -0.82 -9.93 5.52
C ALA A 160 -1.20 -9.26 6.86
N LEU A 161 -2.13 -8.29 6.88
CA LEU A 161 -2.42 -7.45 8.05
C LEU A 161 -3.82 -7.66 8.64
N VAL A 162 -4.72 -8.29 7.95
CA VAL A 162 -6.18 -8.22 8.19
C VAL A 162 -6.65 -8.82 9.52
N GLN A 163 -5.89 -9.72 10.13
CA GLN A 163 -6.17 -10.30 11.46
C GLN A 163 -5.47 -9.55 12.59
N GLN A 164 -4.72 -8.52 12.24
CA GLN A 164 -3.85 -7.82 13.15
C GLN A 164 -4.47 -6.50 13.60
N ARG A 165 -4.00 -6.02 14.72
CA ARG A 165 -4.07 -4.60 15.07
C ARG A 165 -2.72 -4.00 14.72
N LEU A 166 -2.73 -3.07 13.79
CA LEU A 166 -1.54 -2.35 13.36
C LEU A 166 -1.47 -1.04 14.12
N MET A 167 -0.48 -0.85 14.97
CA MET A 167 -0.20 0.42 15.63
C MET A 167 1.08 1.03 15.03
N MET A 168 0.96 2.21 14.47
CA MET A 168 2.06 2.99 13.92
C MET A 168 2.37 4.16 14.85
N ASP A 169 3.56 4.20 15.41
CA ASP A 169 4.10 5.31 16.18
C ASP A 169 5.01 6.13 15.27
N PHE A 170 4.49 7.25 14.77
CA PHE A 170 5.24 8.13 13.86
C PHE A 170 6.33 8.94 14.58
N GLU A 171 6.22 9.10 15.90
CA GLU A 171 7.23 9.79 16.70
C GLU A 171 8.43 8.88 17.00
N GLN A 172 8.17 7.66 17.43
CA GLN A 172 9.21 6.67 17.73
C GLN A 172 9.67 5.89 16.49
N ARG A 173 8.93 5.97 15.39
CA ARG A 173 9.16 5.19 14.17
C ARG A 173 9.10 3.69 14.42
N VAL A 174 8.09 3.26 15.12
CA VAL A 174 7.83 1.87 15.44
C VAL A 174 6.50 1.46 14.86
N ILE A 175 6.47 0.29 14.24
CA ILE A 175 5.23 -0.41 13.91
C ILE A 175 5.07 -1.57 14.88
N LYS A 176 3.96 -1.58 15.60
CA LYS A 176 3.60 -2.68 16.46
C LYS A 176 2.45 -3.44 15.83
N VAL A 177 2.66 -4.72 15.64
CA VAL A 177 1.65 -5.63 15.12
C VAL A 177 1.14 -6.47 16.28
N GLU A 178 -0.14 -6.33 16.61
CA GLU A 178 -0.75 -6.98 17.77
C GLU A 178 -1.84 -7.95 17.31
N ASP A 179 -2.02 -9.01 18.08
CA ASP A 179 -3.14 -9.94 17.92
C ASP A 179 -4.46 -9.21 18.22
N ALA A 180 -5.28 -9.00 17.18
CA ALA A 180 -6.58 -8.34 17.33
C ALA A 180 -7.63 -9.18 18.09
N THR A 181 -7.33 -10.43 18.44
CA THR A 181 -8.21 -11.25 19.33
C THR A 181 -8.10 -10.80 20.77
N LYS A 182 -6.98 -10.21 21.16
CA LYS A 182 -6.75 -9.70 22.51
C LYS A 182 -7.28 -8.26 22.64
N PRO A 183 -7.83 -7.88 23.79
CA PRO A 183 -8.23 -6.50 24.03
C PRO A 183 -7.05 -5.55 23.85
N PRO A 184 -7.26 -4.37 23.23
CA PRO A 184 -6.21 -3.37 23.15
C PRO A 184 -5.91 -2.81 24.54
N ILE A 185 -4.67 -2.46 24.77
CA ILE A 185 -4.28 -1.68 25.96
C ILE A 185 -4.68 -0.22 25.67
N PRO A 186 -5.62 0.36 26.44
CA PRO A 186 -6.00 1.75 26.28
C PRO A 186 -4.80 2.67 26.55
N LEU A 187 -4.59 3.65 25.67
CA LEU A 187 -3.55 4.66 25.87
C LEU A 187 -4.17 5.97 26.34
N PRO A 188 -3.53 6.71 27.24
CA PRO A 188 -4.03 8.03 27.68
C PRO A 188 -4.21 8.99 26.50
N GLY A 189 -5.36 9.67 26.45
CA GLY A 189 -5.66 10.64 25.38
C GLY A 189 -5.94 10.01 24.01
N GLU A 190 -6.28 8.73 23.97
CA GLU A 190 -6.62 8.02 22.74
C GLU A 190 -8.02 8.39 22.25
N ILE A 191 -8.14 8.74 20.98
CA ILE A 191 -9.40 9.07 20.32
C ILE A 191 -9.79 7.90 19.43
N VAL A 192 -10.96 7.33 19.69
CA VAL A 192 -11.44 6.14 18.98
C VAL A 192 -12.52 6.54 17.99
N VAL A 193 -12.29 6.21 16.72
CA VAL A 193 -13.26 6.42 15.64
C VAL A 193 -13.72 5.06 15.11
N VAL A 194 -15.03 4.86 15.05
CA VAL A 194 -15.62 3.64 14.49
C VAL A 194 -15.54 3.69 12.97
N ALA A 195 -15.16 2.56 12.38
CA ALA A 195 -15.05 2.40 10.94
C ALA A 195 -16.02 1.32 10.43
N LYS A 196 -16.39 1.40 9.16
CA LYS A 196 -16.96 0.27 8.41
C LYS A 196 -15.82 -0.47 7.72
N ARG A 197 -15.97 -1.77 7.51
CA ARG A 197 -15.03 -2.54 6.69
C ARG A 197 -15.65 -2.84 5.33
N ARG A 198 -14.94 -2.48 4.26
CA ARG A 198 -15.34 -2.79 2.89
C ARG A 198 -14.13 -3.32 2.13
N ARG A 199 -14.23 -4.51 1.54
CA ARG A 199 -13.13 -5.18 0.84
C ARG A 199 -11.81 -5.29 1.66
N GLY A 200 -11.91 -5.47 2.99
CA GLY A 200 -10.75 -5.49 3.88
C GLY A 200 -10.39 -4.11 4.45
N GLN A 201 -10.67 -3.02 3.76
CA GLN A 201 -10.31 -1.66 4.14
C GLN A 201 -11.17 -1.10 5.27
N LEU A 202 -10.57 -0.23 6.08
CA LEU A 202 -11.27 0.54 7.12
C LEU A 202 -11.74 1.88 6.55
N ILE A 203 -13.05 2.09 6.54
CA ILE A 203 -13.70 3.32 6.10
C ILE A 203 -14.28 4.05 7.30
N LEU A 204 -13.78 5.23 7.59
CA LEU A 204 -14.33 6.13 8.59
C LEU A 204 -15.56 6.83 8.03
N THR A 205 -16.69 6.78 8.75
CA THR A 205 -17.96 7.34 8.30
C THR A 205 -18.38 8.60 9.06
N HIS A 206 -17.76 8.89 10.20
CA HIS A 206 -17.97 10.12 10.96
C HIS A 206 -16.88 11.13 10.63
N VAL A 207 -16.79 11.48 9.35
CA VAL A 207 -15.80 12.40 8.80
C VAL A 207 -16.53 13.51 8.05
N SER A 208 -16.04 14.73 8.15
CA SER A 208 -16.53 15.86 7.34
C SER A 208 -15.40 16.81 6.98
N ALA A 209 -15.48 17.38 5.78
CA ALA A 209 -14.57 18.42 5.30
C ALA A 209 -15.36 19.70 5.05
N ALA A 210 -15.01 20.79 5.73
CA ALA A 210 -15.73 22.07 5.69
C ALA A 210 -17.26 21.89 5.82
N GLY A 211 -17.70 21.00 6.74
CA GLY A 211 -19.11 20.68 6.96
C GLY A 211 -19.72 19.66 5.99
N VAL A 212 -19.05 19.26 4.92
CA VAL A 212 -19.53 18.22 3.97
C VAL A 212 -19.23 16.85 4.55
N PRO A 213 -20.25 16.02 4.84
CA PRO A 213 -20.04 14.62 5.26
C PRO A 213 -19.37 13.81 4.15
N LEU A 214 -18.47 12.89 4.53
CA LEU A 214 -17.74 12.05 3.58
C LEU A 214 -17.32 10.71 4.21
N ASP A 215 -17.00 9.75 3.35
CA ASP A 215 -16.34 8.51 3.73
C ASP A 215 -14.82 8.64 3.56
N ALA A 216 -14.03 8.25 4.57
CA ALA A 216 -12.58 8.32 4.52
C ALA A 216 -11.94 6.95 4.71
N VAL A 217 -11.12 6.53 3.75
CA VAL A 217 -10.31 5.30 3.82
C VAL A 217 -8.94 5.64 4.38
N ILE A 218 -8.45 4.84 5.32
CA ILE A 218 -7.06 4.97 5.81
C ILE A 218 -6.13 4.29 4.82
N ASP A 219 -5.20 5.06 4.27
CA ASP A 219 -4.24 4.62 3.25
C ASP A 219 -2.81 4.97 3.67
N THR A 220 -2.14 4.03 4.35
CA THR A 220 -0.77 4.23 4.82
C THR A 220 0.29 4.04 3.72
N GLY A 221 -0.11 3.56 2.56
CA GLY A 221 0.74 3.45 1.37
C GLY A 221 0.83 4.77 0.60
N SER A 222 -0.18 5.63 0.71
CA SER A 222 -0.17 6.94 0.07
C SER A 222 0.57 7.98 0.91
N GLN A 223 1.41 8.78 0.26
CA GLN A 223 2.06 9.94 0.89
C GLN A 223 1.17 11.17 0.93
N ILE A 224 0.11 11.18 0.14
CA ILE A 224 -0.75 12.34 -0.09
C ILE A 224 -2.19 11.96 0.19
N THR A 225 -2.89 12.82 0.91
CA THR A 225 -4.34 12.71 1.11
C THR A 225 -5.08 13.15 -0.15
N ILE A 226 -5.96 12.27 -0.66
CA ILE A 226 -6.67 12.50 -1.92
C ILE A 226 -8.18 12.45 -1.70
N GLY A 227 -8.88 13.52 -2.13
CA GLY A 227 -10.33 13.56 -2.26
C GLY A 227 -10.79 13.22 -3.67
N ASN A 228 -11.96 12.61 -3.80
CA ASN A 228 -12.57 12.43 -5.12
C ASN A 228 -13.17 13.73 -5.66
N LEU A 229 -13.51 13.75 -6.95
CA LEU A 229 -14.10 14.94 -7.58
C LEU A 229 -15.48 15.26 -7.02
N ALA A 230 -16.25 14.26 -6.54
CA ALA A 230 -17.54 14.48 -5.86
C ALA A 230 -17.36 15.32 -4.57
N LEU A 231 -16.29 15.09 -3.80
CA LEU A 231 -15.94 15.92 -2.65
C LEU A 231 -15.53 17.32 -3.10
N ARG A 232 -14.61 17.42 -4.08
CA ARG A 232 -14.16 18.70 -4.63
C ARG A 232 -15.33 19.57 -5.03
N ASP A 233 -16.26 19.06 -5.81
CA ASP A 233 -17.38 19.82 -6.36
C ASP A 233 -18.36 20.29 -5.27
N ARG A 234 -18.47 19.57 -4.15
CA ARG A 234 -19.24 20.01 -2.98
C ARG A 234 -18.55 21.14 -2.21
N LEU A 235 -17.23 21.08 -2.10
CA LEU A 235 -16.44 22.09 -1.39
C LEU A 235 -16.36 23.41 -2.15
N ILE A 236 -16.35 23.39 -3.47
CA ILE A 236 -16.15 24.56 -4.32
C ILE A 236 -17.44 25.35 -4.59
N ARG A 237 -18.62 24.78 -4.34
CA ARG A 237 -19.92 25.47 -4.64
C ARG A 237 -20.05 26.87 -4.03
N GLY A 238 -19.17 27.27 -3.12
CA GLY A 238 -19.14 28.58 -2.49
C GLY A 238 -17.84 29.37 -2.60
N ASN A 239 -16.73 28.75 -2.99
CA ASN A 239 -15.41 29.38 -3.01
C ASN A 239 -14.62 28.96 -4.24
N ARG A 240 -14.20 29.92 -5.05
CA ARG A 240 -13.26 29.68 -6.16
C ARG A 240 -11.84 29.59 -5.59
N GLU A 241 -11.54 28.53 -4.83
CA GLU A 241 -10.18 28.27 -4.37
C GLU A 241 -9.26 28.02 -5.58
N LYS A 242 -8.09 28.59 -5.52
CA LYS A 242 -7.08 28.39 -6.57
C LYS A 242 -6.47 27.01 -6.37
N PHE A 243 -6.71 26.10 -7.30
CA PHE A 243 -6.03 24.82 -7.36
C PHE A 243 -4.62 24.98 -7.90
N VAL A 244 -3.70 24.22 -7.31
CA VAL A 244 -2.36 24.02 -7.85
C VAL A 244 -2.29 22.59 -8.39
N THR A 245 -1.88 22.44 -9.64
CA THR A 245 -1.68 21.10 -10.22
C THR A 245 -0.33 20.55 -9.80
N ILE A 246 -0.32 19.33 -9.26
CA ILE A 246 0.88 18.60 -8.87
C ILE A 246 0.92 17.23 -9.58
N PRO A 247 2.05 16.83 -10.18
CA PRO A 247 2.21 15.49 -10.72
C PRO A 247 2.50 14.50 -9.60
N VAL A 248 1.81 13.34 -9.62
CA VAL A 248 2.02 12.24 -8.67
C VAL A 248 2.27 10.96 -9.43
N THR A 249 3.35 10.25 -9.09
CA THR A 249 3.69 8.96 -9.69
C THR A 249 3.24 7.83 -8.79
N GLY A 250 2.46 6.90 -9.34
CA GLY A 250 1.98 5.71 -8.63
C GLY A 250 2.96 4.54 -8.68
N VAL A 251 2.65 3.48 -7.95
CA VAL A 251 3.45 2.26 -7.78
C VAL A 251 3.73 1.48 -9.06
N THR A 252 3.04 1.80 -10.15
CA THR A 252 3.26 1.22 -11.48
C THR A 252 4.12 2.11 -12.39
N GLY A 253 4.58 3.26 -11.88
CA GLY A 253 5.35 4.27 -12.62
C GLY A 253 4.50 5.19 -13.51
N ALA A 254 3.17 5.06 -13.49
CA ALA A 254 2.27 5.97 -14.19
C ALA A 254 2.11 7.26 -13.38
N THR A 255 2.08 8.40 -14.08
CA THR A 255 1.91 9.73 -13.48
C THR A 255 0.50 10.25 -13.73
N LEU A 256 -0.08 10.91 -12.74
CA LEU A 256 -1.38 11.57 -12.78
C LEU A 256 -1.24 12.98 -12.21
N ASP A 257 -1.85 13.95 -12.86
CA ASP A 257 -1.93 15.31 -12.35
C ASP A 257 -3.09 15.44 -11.37
N LEU A 258 -2.78 15.89 -10.15
CA LEU A 258 -3.75 16.13 -9.08
C LEU A 258 -3.96 17.62 -8.88
N GLN A 259 -5.19 18.01 -8.57
CA GLN A 259 -5.54 19.37 -8.18
C GLN A 259 -5.43 19.50 -6.66
N LEU A 260 -4.45 20.25 -6.18
CA LEU A 260 -4.24 20.50 -4.77
C LEU A 260 -4.99 21.77 -4.33
N ALA A 261 -5.77 21.66 -3.25
CA ALA A 261 -6.39 22.78 -2.56
C ALA A 261 -6.27 22.65 -1.05
N ARG A 262 -6.58 23.71 -0.32
CA ARG A 262 -6.65 23.73 1.14
C ARG A 262 -8.09 23.73 1.60
N ILE A 263 -8.36 22.89 2.57
CA ILE A 263 -9.66 22.85 3.25
C ILE A 263 -9.52 23.48 4.63
N GLY A 264 -10.41 24.39 4.96
CA GLY A 264 -10.36 25.10 6.24
C GLY A 264 -10.46 24.17 7.45
N GLU A 265 -11.28 23.11 7.33
CA GLU A 265 -11.50 22.17 8.42
C GLU A 265 -11.75 20.75 7.89
N LEU A 266 -11.06 19.76 8.47
CA LEU A 266 -11.32 18.32 8.32
C LEU A 266 -11.59 17.74 9.70
N ARG A 267 -12.74 17.12 9.89
CA ARG A 267 -13.13 16.47 11.15
C ARG A 267 -13.09 14.96 11.02
N LEU A 268 -12.37 14.30 11.92
CA LEU A 268 -12.24 12.86 12.03
C LEU A 268 -12.82 12.43 13.40
N GLY A 269 -14.12 12.11 13.46
CA GLY A 269 -14.79 11.91 14.73
C GLY A 269 -14.75 13.16 15.61
N SER A 270 -14.10 13.08 16.77
CA SER A 270 -13.90 14.23 17.67
C SER A 270 -12.65 15.06 17.37
N VAL A 271 -11.79 14.61 16.45
CA VAL A 271 -10.58 15.36 16.05
C VAL A 271 -10.92 16.35 14.95
N THR A 272 -10.48 17.59 15.12
CA THR A 272 -10.60 18.64 14.10
C THR A 272 -9.20 19.07 13.65
N LEU A 273 -8.93 18.92 12.35
CA LEU A 273 -7.73 19.40 11.68
C LEU A 273 -8.09 20.67 10.89
N ARG A 274 -7.22 21.67 10.90
CA ARG A 274 -7.45 22.94 10.20
C ARG A 274 -6.42 23.18 9.12
N ASN A 275 -6.80 23.90 8.06
CA ASN A 275 -5.95 24.24 6.92
C ASN A 275 -5.32 23.01 6.23
N VAL A 276 -6.12 21.98 6.02
CA VAL A 276 -5.67 20.68 5.53
C VAL A 276 -5.47 20.71 4.01
N PRO A 277 -4.27 20.38 3.50
CA PRO A 277 -4.06 20.22 2.08
C PRO A 277 -4.70 18.90 1.61
N ILE A 278 -5.50 18.96 0.57
CA ILE A 278 -6.08 17.78 -0.07
C ILE A 278 -5.87 17.89 -1.58
N ALA A 279 -5.36 16.83 -2.17
CA ALA A 279 -5.30 16.66 -3.61
C ALA A 279 -6.61 16.04 -4.12
N PHE A 280 -7.07 16.40 -5.31
CA PHE A 280 -8.33 15.91 -5.86
C PHE A 280 -8.12 15.25 -7.20
N ALA A 281 -8.61 14.02 -7.31
CA ALA A 281 -8.75 13.26 -8.55
C ALA A 281 -9.68 12.05 -8.35
N ASP A 282 -10.33 11.59 -9.41
CA ASP A 282 -11.02 10.30 -9.40
C ASP A 282 -10.03 9.18 -9.66
N VAL A 283 -9.40 8.72 -8.58
CA VAL A 283 -8.44 7.62 -8.65
C VAL A 283 -9.15 6.27 -8.56
N PRO A 284 -8.61 5.20 -9.19
CA PRO A 284 -9.24 3.88 -9.23
C PRO A 284 -9.69 3.31 -7.89
N PRO A 285 -8.99 3.51 -6.77
CA PRO A 285 -9.44 3.02 -5.46
C PRO A 285 -10.84 3.48 -5.04
N PHE A 286 -11.28 4.69 -5.38
CA PHE A 286 -12.62 5.16 -5.05
C PHE A 286 -13.71 4.28 -5.69
N ALA A 287 -13.53 3.90 -6.96
CA ALA A 287 -14.44 3.00 -7.65
C ALA A 287 -14.36 1.58 -7.07
N LEU A 288 -13.16 1.10 -6.78
CA LEU A 288 -12.92 -0.22 -6.19
C LEU A 288 -13.62 -0.36 -4.84
N PHE A 289 -13.55 0.66 -3.98
CA PHE A 289 -14.22 0.68 -2.67
C PHE A 289 -15.71 1.04 -2.76
N GLY A 290 -16.21 1.38 -3.97
CA GLY A 290 -17.61 1.72 -4.20
C GLY A 290 -18.02 3.06 -3.56
N ILE A 291 -17.10 4.01 -3.48
CA ILE A 291 -17.28 5.35 -2.88
C ILE A 291 -17.01 6.48 -3.89
N SER A 292 -16.99 6.18 -5.19
CA SER A 292 -16.68 7.18 -6.23
C SER A 292 -17.79 8.21 -6.46
N LYS A 293 -19.05 7.88 -6.13
CA LYS A 293 -20.22 8.74 -6.42
C LYS A 293 -20.52 9.74 -5.30
N GLU A 294 -20.11 9.43 -4.09
CA GLU A 294 -20.31 10.27 -2.90
C GLU A 294 -18.98 10.91 -2.47
N PRO A 295 -19.01 12.02 -1.72
CA PRO A 295 -17.80 12.62 -1.18
C PRO A 295 -16.95 11.60 -0.44
N ALA A 296 -15.70 11.45 -0.86
CA ALA A 296 -14.79 10.46 -0.28
C ALA A 296 -13.35 10.96 -0.25
N LEU A 297 -12.57 10.38 0.68
CA LEU A 297 -11.18 10.74 0.95
C LEU A 297 -10.33 9.47 1.15
N LEU A 298 -9.14 9.44 0.57
CA LEU A 298 -8.06 8.55 0.97
C LEU A 298 -7.13 9.33 1.90
N LEU A 299 -7.07 8.93 3.17
CA LEU A 299 -6.22 9.58 4.18
C LEU A 299 -4.80 9.06 4.07
N GLY A 300 -3.93 9.87 3.52
CA GLY A 300 -2.52 9.56 3.34
C GLY A 300 -1.68 9.81 4.60
N THR A 301 -0.42 9.39 4.52
CA THR A 301 0.53 9.52 5.64
C THR A 301 0.94 10.97 5.91
N ASP A 302 0.73 11.90 4.97
CA ASP A 302 0.86 13.34 5.21
C ASP A 302 -0.02 13.83 6.37
N LEU A 303 -1.27 13.34 6.45
CA LEU A 303 -2.16 13.62 7.57
C LEU A 303 -1.95 12.67 8.75
N LEU A 304 -1.71 11.39 8.51
CA LEU A 304 -1.53 10.42 9.59
C LEU A 304 -0.29 10.72 10.44
N ASP A 305 0.80 11.22 9.82
CA ASP A 305 2.02 11.64 10.52
C ASP A 305 1.80 12.88 11.44
N THR A 306 0.66 13.57 11.34
CA THR A 306 0.31 14.65 12.27
C THR A 306 0.00 14.11 13.67
N PHE A 307 -0.38 12.84 13.77
CA PHE A 307 -0.60 12.16 15.04
C PHE A 307 0.71 11.56 15.57
N ARG A 308 0.76 11.33 16.87
CA ARG A 308 1.81 10.55 17.50
C ARG A 308 1.66 9.09 17.09
N ARG A 309 0.45 8.55 17.27
CA ARG A 309 0.13 7.16 16.97
C ARG A 309 -1.19 7.05 16.23
N VAL A 310 -1.21 6.11 15.29
CA VAL A 310 -2.44 5.68 14.62
C VAL A 310 -2.51 4.16 14.74
N SER A 311 -3.61 3.64 15.30
CA SER A 311 -3.82 2.20 15.43
C SER A 311 -5.04 1.78 14.61
N LEU A 312 -4.84 0.78 13.76
CA LEU A 312 -5.85 0.22 12.86
C LEU A 312 -6.26 -1.15 13.39
N ASP A 313 -7.47 -1.28 13.91
CA ASP A 313 -8.04 -2.55 14.35
C ASP A 313 -9.05 -3.02 13.30
N PHE A 314 -8.59 -3.88 12.39
CA PHE A 314 -9.40 -4.38 11.28
C PHE A 314 -10.52 -5.31 11.77
N ARG A 315 -10.32 -6.03 12.87
CA ARG A 315 -11.31 -6.92 13.46
C ARG A 315 -12.39 -6.15 14.18
N ALA A 316 -12.02 -5.24 15.08
CA ALA A 316 -12.96 -4.41 15.82
C ALA A 316 -13.53 -3.27 14.98
N ARG A 317 -13.01 -3.04 13.77
CA ARG A 317 -13.40 -1.93 12.89
C ARG A 317 -13.28 -0.58 13.59
N LYS A 318 -12.12 -0.34 14.19
CA LYS A 318 -11.82 0.89 14.92
C LYS A 318 -10.49 1.46 14.48
N VAL A 319 -10.44 2.78 14.37
CA VAL A 319 -9.20 3.51 14.22
C VAL A 319 -9.00 4.34 15.48
N ARG A 320 -7.80 4.29 16.04
CA ARG A 320 -7.44 5.00 17.25
C ARG A 320 -6.36 6.00 16.91
N PHE A 321 -6.56 7.23 17.29
CA PHE A 321 -5.62 8.32 17.11
C PHE A 321 -5.11 8.75 18.47
N GLN A 322 -3.81 8.97 18.60
CA GLN A 322 -3.21 9.62 19.76
C GLN A 322 -2.49 10.88 19.27
N LEU A 323 -2.82 12.01 19.85
CA LEU A 323 -2.19 13.28 19.51
C LEU A 323 -0.73 13.29 19.96
N ARG A 324 0.11 14.05 19.28
CA ARG A 324 1.49 14.27 19.71
C ARG A 324 1.47 14.98 21.06
N ARG A 325 2.26 14.50 22.01
CA ARG A 325 2.53 15.24 23.23
C ARG A 325 3.33 16.49 22.86
N CYS A 326 3.27 17.51 23.68
CA CYS A 326 4.03 18.75 23.52
C CYS A 326 5.54 18.49 23.43
N GLY A 327 6.00 17.99 22.35
CA GLY A 327 7.37 18.00 21.95
C GLY A 327 7.45 19.02 20.84
N SER A 328 8.27 20.01 20.97
CA SER A 328 8.77 21.07 20.10
C SER A 328 8.34 21.20 18.62
N THR A 329 7.39 20.43 18.16
CA THR A 329 6.76 20.51 16.85
C THR A 329 5.27 20.23 17.00
N ALA A 330 4.50 21.24 17.41
CA ALA A 330 3.16 21.35 16.84
C ALA A 330 3.35 21.16 15.34
N VAL A 331 2.64 20.21 14.72
CA VAL A 331 2.67 20.10 13.27
C VAL A 331 2.02 21.36 12.75
N THR A 332 2.84 22.37 12.60
CA THR A 332 2.46 23.64 12.04
C THR A 332 2.68 23.46 10.55
N ILE A 333 1.64 23.06 9.85
CA ILE A 333 1.58 23.29 8.43
C ILE A 333 1.32 24.78 8.29
N SER A 334 2.37 25.57 8.18
CA SER A 334 2.28 27.02 8.14
C SER A 334 1.66 27.49 6.84
N THR A 335 0.71 28.42 6.93
CA THR A 335 -0.07 28.90 5.80
C THR A 335 0.26 30.33 5.37
N SER A 336 1.34 30.92 5.87
CA SER A 336 1.89 32.10 5.20
C SER A 336 2.30 31.69 3.79
N SER A 337 2.42 32.59 2.85
CA SER A 337 2.61 32.31 1.41
C SER A 337 3.68 31.27 1.06
N SER A 338 4.42 30.74 1.99
CA SER A 338 5.45 29.70 1.88
C SER A 338 5.30 28.54 2.87
N TYR A 339 4.43 28.58 3.89
CA TYR A 339 4.33 27.55 4.93
C TYR A 339 2.90 27.27 5.38
N TRP A 340 2.62 26.07 5.82
CA TRP A 340 1.32 25.54 6.18
C TRP A 340 1.25 25.20 7.66
N SER A 341 0.21 25.60 8.34
CA SER A 341 0.08 25.35 9.78
C SER A 341 -1.23 24.65 10.10
N THR A 342 -1.14 23.44 10.63
CA THR A 342 -2.26 22.76 11.29
C THR A 342 -1.96 22.68 12.78
N ARG A 343 -2.74 23.36 13.60
CA ARG A 343 -2.64 23.23 15.05
C ARG A 343 -3.65 22.19 15.51
N ILE A 344 -3.17 21.07 16.00
CA ILE A 344 -3.98 20.11 16.75
C ILE A 344 -3.90 20.57 18.20
N SER A 345 -4.97 21.12 18.75
CA SER A 345 -5.04 21.41 20.19
C SER A 345 -5.88 20.33 20.85
N SER A 346 -5.31 19.53 21.73
CA SER A 346 -6.04 18.95 22.84
C SER A 346 -6.31 20.07 23.82
N GLY A 347 -7.56 20.38 24.10
CA GLY A 347 -7.97 21.61 24.81
C GLY A 347 -7.53 21.78 26.28
N GLU A 348 -6.61 20.94 26.79
CA GLU A 348 -6.22 20.97 28.22
C GLU A 348 -4.70 20.94 28.49
N ASP A 349 -3.84 21.09 27.49
CA ASP A 349 -2.41 20.73 27.63
C ASP A 349 -1.44 21.84 27.94
N ASN A 350 -1.85 22.93 28.55
CA ASN A 350 -0.88 23.93 28.98
C ASN A 350 -0.07 23.54 30.24
N GLU A 351 -0.49 22.56 31.03
CA GLU A 351 0.25 22.11 32.21
C GLU A 351 1.25 20.97 31.96
N VAL A 352 0.95 20.09 31.07
CA VAL A 352 1.83 18.91 30.73
C VAL A 352 3.06 19.35 29.92
N CYS A 353 2.99 20.50 29.25
CA CYS A 353 4.09 21.05 28.44
C CYS A 353 5.12 21.87 29.22
N ARG A 354 4.94 22.04 30.52
CA ARG A 354 5.83 22.84 31.38
C ARG A 354 6.75 22.03 32.29
N ARG A 355 6.92 20.72 31.99
CA ARG A 355 7.89 19.90 32.75
C ARG A 355 8.97 19.33 31.83
#